data_0848870466a32b0a2d469f1cd222918c
#
_entry.id   0848870466a32b0a2d469f1cd222918c
#
_cell.length_a   1.000
_cell.length_b   1.000
_cell.length_c   1.000
_cell.angle_alpha   90.00
_cell.angle_beta   90.00
_cell.angle_gamma   90.00
#
_symmetry.space_group_name_H-M   'P 1'
#
loop_
_entity.id
_entity.type
_entity.pdbx_description
1 polymer ?
#
loop_
_entity_poly.entity_id
_entity_poly.type
_entity_poly.pdbx_seq_one_letter_code
_entity_poly.pdbx_strand_id
1 'polypeptide(L)'
;DSPVARPRGPPASPGSGRGGRVTKEDMANPTLKANNAIKADNGQVVANAVGQRADKRVPMTRLRARVAERLLAATQETAMLTTFNEVNMKPIMDLRSEFKERFEKRHGVKLGFMSLFVKAATEALKRFPAVNASIDGSDIVYHGYYDVGVAVSSDRGLVVPVLRDTDQMGMADIERAIGNYASKAREGKLGIEDMTGGTFTITNGGVFGSLMSTPIINPPQTAILGMHATKERPMAVNGEVVILPMMYLALSYDHRLIDGKEAVQFLVTIKE
;
A
#
# COMPACT_ATOMS: atom_id res chain seq x y z
N ASP A 1 1.15 -52.37 -24.80
CA ASP A 1 1.08 -52.50 -23.34
C ASP A 1 2.42 -52.13 -22.71
N SER A 2 2.53 -50.87 -22.28
CA SER A 2 3.71 -50.39 -21.52
C SER A 2 3.35 -50.32 -20.03
N PRO A 3 4.20 -50.80 -19.13
CA PRO A 3 3.89 -50.84 -17.73
C PRO A 3 4.04 -49.41 -17.11
N VAL A 4 2.97 -48.95 -16.48
CA VAL A 4 2.91 -47.71 -15.68
C VAL A 4 3.82 -47.85 -14.46
N ALA A 5 4.84 -46.99 -14.38
CA ALA A 5 5.75 -46.89 -13.25
C ALA A 5 5.00 -46.36 -12.01
N ARG A 6 5.00 -47.12 -10.91
CA ARG A 6 4.48 -46.68 -9.62
C ARG A 6 5.39 -45.60 -9.02
N PRO A 7 4.86 -44.55 -8.37
CA PRO A 7 5.67 -43.54 -7.71
C PRO A 7 6.44 -44.16 -6.53
N ARG A 8 7.75 -43.90 -6.47
CA ARG A 8 8.60 -44.27 -5.33
C ARG A 8 8.23 -43.42 -4.13
N GLY A 9 7.87 -44.06 -3.01
CA GLY A 9 7.65 -43.41 -1.74
C GLY A 9 8.94 -42.77 -1.18
N PRO A 10 8.82 -41.87 -0.18
CA PRO A 10 9.96 -41.20 0.42
C PRO A 10 10.94 -42.20 1.03
N PRO A 11 12.26 -41.86 1.08
CA PRO A 11 13.26 -42.78 1.62
C PRO A 11 12.97 -43.07 3.09
N ALA A 12 12.97 -44.35 3.45
CA ALA A 12 12.75 -44.81 4.82
C ALA A 12 13.90 -44.32 5.72
N SER A 13 13.55 -43.69 6.85
CA SER A 13 14.51 -43.37 7.90
C SER A 13 15.12 -44.66 8.48
N PRO A 14 16.43 -44.69 8.85
CA PRO A 14 17.04 -45.86 9.44
C PRO A 14 16.37 -46.20 10.78
N GLY A 15 15.90 -47.45 10.95
CA GLY A 15 15.28 -47.92 12.16
C GLY A 15 16.27 -48.18 13.30
N SER A 16 15.77 -48.29 14.54
CA SER A 16 16.56 -48.47 15.78
C SER A 16 17.09 -49.93 15.96
N GLY A 17 16.65 -50.87 15.13
CA GLY A 17 17.06 -52.25 15.21
C GLY A 17 18.47 -52.57 14.67
N ARG A 18 19.05 -53.69 15.10
CA ARG A 18 20.40 -54.16 14.71
C ARG A 18 20.53 -54.22 13.18
N GLY A 19 21.46 -53.43 12.63
CA GLY A 19 21.67 -53.28 11.18
C GLY A 19 20.71 -52.31 10.49
N GLY A 20 20.06 -51.37 11.22
CA GLY A 20 19.20 -50.35 10.64
C GLY A 20 17.77 -50.81 10.30
N ARG A 21 17.34 -51.96 10.82
CA ARG A 21 15.97 -52.46 10.61
C ARG A 21 14.96 -51.65 11.42
N VAL A 22 13.84 -51.30 10.78
CA VAL A 22 12.69 -50.66 11.43
C VAL A 22 11.99 -51.66 12.32
N THR A 23 11.86 -51.39 13.62
CA THR A 23 11.19 -52.23 14.61
C THR A 23 9.73 -51.83 14.78
N LYS A 24 8.92 -52.70 15.43
CA LYS A 24 7.52 -52.38 15.71
C LYS A 24 7.34 -51.16 16.61
N GLU A 25 8.34 -50.87 17.45
CA GLU A 25 8.39 -49.68 18.31
C GLU A 25 8.68 -48.39 17.52
N ASP A 26 9.48 -48.48 16.45
CA ASP A 26 9.73 -47.31 15.55
C ASP A 26 8.45 -46.93 14.79
N MET A 27 7.54 -47.87 14.56
CA MET A 27 6.25 -47.64 13.91
C MET A 27 5.19 -47.07 14.87
N ALA A 28 5.28 -47.40 16.17
CA ALA A 28 4.32 -46.97 17.17
C ALA A 28 4.57 -45.57 17.72
N ASN A 29 5.82 -45.09 17.62
CA ASN A 29 6.23 -43.75 18.01
C ASN A 29 7.11 -43.12 16.93
N PRO A 30 6.54 -42.44 15.93
CA PRO A 30 7.32 -41.61 15.03
C PRO A 30 7.81 -40.35 15.79
N THR A 31 8.80 -40.54 16.66
CA THR A 31 9.56 -39.40 17.20
C THR A 31 10.29 -38.75 16.04
N LEU A 32 9.70 -37.70 15.50
CA LEU A 32 10.44 -36.66 14.84
C LEU A 32 11.52 -36.19 15.84
N LYS A 33 12.71 -36.78 15.77
CA LYS A 33 13.88 -36.20 16.44
C LYS A 33 14.03 -34.82 15.87
N ALA A 34 13.54 -33.84 16.62
CA ALA A 34 13.89 -32.45 16.42
C ALA A 34 15.41 -32.38 16.56
N ASN A 35 16.07 -32.37 15.42
CA ASN A 35 17.49 -32.06 15.37
C ASN A 35 17.65 -30.60 15.79
N ASN A 36 18.23 -30.46 16.96
CA ASN A 36 19.03 -29.34 17.44
C ASN A 36 18.49 -27.94 17.17
N ALA A 37 17.99 -27.35 18.24
CA ALA A 37 17.97 -25.90 18.40
C ALA A 37 19.32 -25.33 17.98
N ILE A 38 19.39 -24.76 16.80
CA ILE A 38 20.51 -23.92 16.38
C ILE A 38 20.37 -22.65 17.21
N LYS A 39 21.24 -22.55 18.22
CA LYS A 39 21.52 -21.27 18.91
C LYS A 39 21.75 -20.22 17.82
N ALA A 40 21.05 -19.10 17.93
CA ALA A 40 21.31 -17.92 17.14
C ALA A 40 22.75 -17.46 17.43
N ASP A 41 23.63 -17.77 16.52
CA ASP A 41 24.98 -17.22 16.48
C ASP A 41 25.00 -16.07 15.47
N ASN A 42 25.62 -14.98 15.93
CA ASN A 42 25.77 -13.74 15.22
C ASN A 42 26.44 -13.96 13.85
N GLY A 43 25.70 -13.72 12.78
CA GLY A 43 26.16 -13.17 11.52
C GLY A 43 27.46 -13.65 10.88
N GLN A 44 27.85 -14.91 10.98
CA GLN A 44 28.94 -15.44 10.15
C GLN A 44 28.41 -15.83 8.77
N VAL A 45 28.80 -15.07 7.77
CA VAL A 45 28.67 -15.45 6.37
C VAL A 45 29.60 -16.66 6.16
N VAL A 46 29.03 -17.86 6.10
CA VAL A 46 29.77 -19.03 5.65
C VAL A 46 30.09 -18.82 4.18
N ALA A 47 31.37 -18.58 3.88
CA ALA A 47 31.85 -18.52 2.50
C ALA A 47 31.69 -19.93 1.89
N ASN A 48 30.69 -20.12 1.05
CA ASN A 48 30.48 -21.35 0.32
C ASN A 48 31.43 -21.40 -0.88
N ALA A 49 31.95 -22.59 -1.15
CA ALA A 49 32.85 -22.88 -2.26
C ALA A 49 32.28 -22.42 -3.60
N VAL A 50 33.15 -21.93 -4.47
CA VAL A 50 32.84 -21.46 -5.83
C VAL A 50 32.05 -22.56 -6.56
N GLY A 51 30.76 -22.25 -6.93
CA GLY A 51 29.90 -23.13 -7.73
C GLY A 51 28.60 -23.57 -7.06
N GLN A 52 28.35 -23.32 -5.75
CA GLN A 52 27.07 -23.61 -5.12
C GLN A 52 26.17 -22.38 -5.07
N ARG A 53 24.92 -22.50 -5.54
CA ARG A 53 23.89 -21.49 -5.32
C ARG A 53 23.56 -21.43 -3.83
N ALA A 54 23.94 -20.34 -3.15
CA ALA A 54 23.69 -20.18 -1.72
C ALA A 54 22.48 -19.28 -1.49
N ASP A 55 21.48 -19.79 -0.76
CA ASP A 55 20.34 -19.02 -0.28
C ASP A 55 20.63 -18.47 1.12
N LYS A 56 20.42 -17.16 1.29
CA LYS A 56 20.47 -16.52 2.61
C LYS A 56 19.07 -16.45 3.19
N ARG A 57 18.79 -17.20 4.25
CA ARG A 57 17.54 -17.13 5.01
C ARG A 57 17.68 -16.13 6.15
N VAL A 58 16.79 -15.11 6.16
CA VAL A 58 16.75 -14.10 7.23
C VAL A 58 15.31 -14.01 7.72
N PRO A 59 15.04 -14.15 9.04
CA PRO A 59 13.69 -13.96 9.59
C PRO A 59 13.18 -12.54 9.31
N MET A 60 11.88 -12.42 9.05
CA MET A 60 11.25 -11.10 8.95
C MET A 60 11.30 -10.38 10.29
N THR A 61 11.52 -9.08 10.26
CA THR A 61 11.33 -8.24 11.45
C THR A 61 9.87 -8.27 11.90
N ARG A 62 9.59 -8.04 13.18
CA ARG A 62 8.22 -8.01 13.72
C ARG A 62 7.32 -7.03 12.96
N LEU A 63 7.86 -5.84 12.62
CA LEU A 63 7.14 -4.85 11.82
C LEU A 63 6.78 -5.41 10.44
N ARG A 64 7.74 -6.01 9.73
CA ARG A 64 7.52 -6.58 8.40
C ARG A 64 6.49 -7.72 8.43
N ALA A 65 6.53 -8.59 9.43
CA ALA A 65 5.56 -9.67 9.59
C ALA A 65 4.13 -9.11 9.78
N ARG A 66 3.96 -8.07 10.62
CA ARG A 66 2.66 -7.41 10.83
C ARG A 66 2.13 -6.72 9.57
N VAL A 67 3.01 -6.05 8.82
CA VAL A 67 2.63 -5.45 7.52
C VAL A 67 2.18 -6.53 6.54
N ALA A 68 2.90 -7.66 6.47
CA ALA A 68 2.56 -8.77 5.57
C ALA A 68 1.19 -9.38 5.92
N GLU A 69 0.93 -9.67 7.20
CA GLU A 69 -0.38 -10.15 7.70
C GLU A 69 -1.51 -9.20 7.30
N ARG A 70 -1.33 -7.89 7.56
CA ARG A 70 -2.35 -6.88 7.29
C ARG A 70 -2.65 -6.70 5.80
N LEU A 71 -1.61 -6.69 4.95
CA LEU A 71 -1.79 -6.58 3.50
C LEU A 71 -2.44 -7.84 2.90
N LEU A 72 -2.07 -9.03 3.40
CA LEU A 72 -2.69 -10.27 2.96
C LEU A 72 -4.17 -10.32 3.35
N ALA A 73 -4.51 -9.98 4.59
CA ALA A 73 -5.89 -9.89 5.05
C ALA A 73 -6.69 -8.90 4.20
N ALA A 74 -6.16 -7.70 3.92
CA ALA A 74 -6.82 -6.71 3.09
C ALA A 74 -7.21 -7.24 1.70
N THR A 75 -6.35 -8.05 1.06
CA THR A 75 -6.62 -8.63 -0.26
C THR A 75 -7.56 -9.83 -0.22
N GLN A 76 -7.61 -10.57 0.89
CA GLN A 76 -8.47 -11.74 1.06
C GLN A 76 -9.88 -11.40 1.55
N GLU A 77 -10.02 -10.32 2.32
CA GLU A 77 -11.27 -9.93 2.96
C GLU A 77 -12.07 -8.89 2.17
N THR A 78 -11.54 -8.38 1.07
CA THR A 78 -12.19 -7.39 0.22
C THR A 78 -12.43 -7.91 -1.19
N ALA A 79 -13.50 -7.48 -1.84
CA ALA A 79 -13.71 -7.65 -3.29
C ALA A 79 -13.06 -6.49 -4.02
N MET A 80 -11.71 -6.42 -3.96
CA MET A 80 -10.96 -5.27 -4.44
C MET A 80 -10.94 -5.16 -5.95
N LEU A 81 -11.37 -4.01 -6.46
CA LEU A 81 -11.26 -3.61 -7.86
C LEU A 81 -10.46 -2.31 -7.96
N THR A 82 -9.89 -2.06 -9.14
CA THR A 82 -9.23 -0.77 -9.43
C THR A 82 -9.77 -0.20 -10.73
N THR A 83 -10.16 1.06 -10.71
CA THR A 83 -10.46 1.87 -11.90
C THR A 83 -9.42 2.97 -12.05
N PHE A 84 -9.19 3.40 -13.30
CA PHE A 84 -8.17 4.38 -13.63
C PHE A 84 -8.78 5.56 -14.38
N ASN A 85 -8.16 6.73 -14.21
CA ASN A 85 -8.40 7.90 -15.03
C ASN A 85 -7.09 8.64 -15.26
N GLU A 86 -7.05 9.49 -16.28
CA GLU A 86 -5.91 10.35 -16.55
C GLU A 86 -6.27 11.81 -16.33
N VAL A 87 -5.34 12.55 -15.78
CA VAL A 87 -5.51 13.96 -15.45
C VAL A 87 -4.44 14.79 -16.16
N ASN A 88 -4.89 15.90 -16.78
CA ASN A 88 -3.99 16.93 -17.28
C ASN A 88 -3.52 17.81 -16.11
N MET A 89 -2.24 17.71 -15.80
CA MET A 89 -1.63 18.42 -14.67
C MET A 89 -1.25 19.87 -14.99
N LYS A 90 -1.34 20.29 -16.27
CA LYS A 90 -0.90 21.64 -16.68
C LYS A 90 -1.62 22.76 -15.91
N PRO A 91 -2.96 22.77 -15.76
CA PRO A 91 -3.64 23.83 -15.01
C PRO A 91 -3.16 23.95 -13.57
N ILE A 92 -2.96 22.80 -12.89
CA ILE A 92 -2.47 22.76 -11.50
C ILE A 92 -1.01 23.21 -11.41
N MET A 93 -0.17 22.83 -12.38
CA MET A 93 1.23 23.24 -12.45
C MET A 93 1.36 24.75 -12.69
N ASP A 94 0.55 25.30 -13.58
CA ASP A 94 0.50 26.73 -13.90
C ASP A 94 0.05 27.52 -12.65
N LEU A 95 -1.05 27.12 -12.02
CA LEU A 95 -1.54 27.72 -10.77
C LEU A 95 -0.48 27.68 -9.67
N ARG A 96 0.16 26.53 -9.47
CA ARG A 96 1.24 26.40 -8.49
C ARG A 96 2.42 27.33 -8.83
N SER A 97 2.80 27.41 -10.09
CA SER A 97 3.90 28.30 -10.53
C SER A 97 3.60 29.78 -10.26
N GLU A 98 2.36 30.21 -10.49
CA GLU A 98 1.92 31.58 -10.24
C GLU A 98 1.88 31.93 -8.76
N PHE A 99 1.41 31.02 -7.90
CA PHE A 99 1.13 31.31 -6.50
C PHE A 99 2.20 30.87 -5.50
N LYS A 100 3.15 30.02 -5.87
CA LYS A 100 4.11 29.37 -4.95
C LYS A 100 4.86 30.33 -4.05
N GLU A 101 5.39 31.44 -4.59
CA GLU A 101 6.20 32.38 -3.82
C GLU A 101 5.33 33.20 -2.85
N ARG A 102 4.18 33.71 -3.33
CA ARG A 102 3.22 34.44 -2.51
C ARG A 102 2.63 33.55 -1.40
N PHE A 103 2.37 32.29 -1.71
CA PHE A 103 1.87 31.32 -0.75
C PHE A 103 2.92 31.02 0.34
N GLU A 104 4.17 30.73 -0.05
CA GLU A 104 5.26 30.46 0.88
C GLU A 104 5.56 31.66 1.78
N LYS A 105 5.59 32.89 1.20
CA LYS A 105 5.78 34.12 1.96
C LYS A 105 4.66 34.37 2.97
N ARG A 106 3.41 34.04 2.63
CA ARG A 106 2.25 34.27 3.48
C ARG A 106 2.09 33.19 4.57
N HIS A 107 2.35 31.95 4.25
CA HIS A 107 2.00 30.82 5.11
C HIS A 107 3.21 30.10 5.73
N GLY A 108 4.43 30.41 5.31
CA GLY A 108 5.66 29.78 5.81
C GLY A 108 5.85 28.32 5.38
N VAL A 109 5.04 27.84 4.42
CA VAL A 109 5.11 26.48 3.87
C VAL A 109 5.02 26.53 2.35
N LYS A 110 5.66 25.57 1.67
CA LYS A 110 5.61 25.49 0.21
C LYS A 110 4.25 24.96 -0.27
N LEU A 111 3.76 25.52 -1.38
CA LEU A 111 2.58 24.99 -2.05
C LEU A 111 2.95 23.69 -2.79
N GLY A 112 2.56 22.55 -2.26
CA GLY A 112 2.72 21.23 -2.87
C GLY A 112 1.48 20.82 -3.67
N PHE A 113 1.59 19.67 -4.37
CA PHE A 113 0.43 19.10 -5.05
C PHE A 113 -0.49 18.31 -4.09
N MET A 114 0.05 17.86 -2.94
CA MET A 114 -0.72 16.99 -2.04
C MET A 114 -1.92 17.73 -1.42
N SER A 115 -1.78 18.98 -1.05
CA SER A 115 -2.92 19.76 -0.52
C SER A 115 -4.06 19.90 -1.52
N LEU A 116 -3.75 20.05 -2.81
CA LEU A 116 -4.74 20.11 -3.88
C LEU A 116 -5.47 18.78 -4.03
N PHE A 117 -4.73 17.64 -4.08
CA PHE A 117 -5.32 16.32 -4.16
C PHE A 117 -6.12 15.94 -2.91
N VAL A 118 -5.67 16.32 -1.72
CA VAL A 118 -6.43 16.11 -0.49
C VAL A 118 -7.75 16.88 -0.53
N LYS A 119 -7.73 18.17 -0.96
CA LYS A 119 -8.97 18.95 -1.09
C LYS A 119 -9.90 18.40 -2.15
N ALA A 120 -9.39 18.03 -3.32
CA ALA A 120 -10.19 17.43 -4.39
C ALA A 120 -10.81 16.10 -3.94
N ALA A 121 -10.03 15.25 -3.27
CA ALA A 121 -10.53 14.00 -2.71
C ALA A 121 -11.60 14.24 -1.63
N THR A 122 -11.39 15.21 -0.74
CA THR A 122 -12.37 15.57 0.30
C THR A 122 -13.69 16.02 -0.31
N GLU A 123 -13.67 16.86 -1.36
CA GLU A 123 -14.87 17.26 -2.06
C GLU A 123 -15.57 16.11 -2.80
N ALA A 124 -14.78 15.18 -3.37
CA ALA A 124 -15.32 13.98 -3.98
C ALA A 124 -15.94 13.04 -2.91
N LEU A 125 -15.33 12.88 -1.74
CA LEU A 125 -15.87 12.09 -0.63
C LEU A 125 -17.23 12.63 -0.13
N LYS A 126 -17.43 13.95 -0.13
CA LYS A 126 -18.72 14.58 0.20
C LYS A 126 -19.82 14.22 -0.81
N ARG A 127 -19.46 14.10 -2.09
CA ARG A 127 -20.41 13.76 -3.17
C ARG A 127 -20.70 12.28 -3.26
N PHE A 128 -19.76 11.43 -2.83
CA PHE A 128 -19.86 9.97 -2.87
C PHE A 128 -19.65 9.37 -1.47
N PRO A 129 -20.67 9.43 -0.59
CA PRO A 129 -20.54 9.00 0.81
C PRO A 129 -20.17 7.52 0.97
N ALA A 130 -20.51 6.65 0.01
CA ALA A 130 -20.12 5.24 0.05
C ALA A 130 -18.60 5.05 -0.02
N VAL A 131 -17.87 5.97 -0.67
CA VAL A 131 -16.39 5.94 -0.71
C VAL A 131 -15.79 6.35 0.63
N ASN A 132 -16.53 7.09 1.46
CA ASN A 132 -16.14 7.49 2.83
C ASN A 132 -16.85 6.64 3.88
N ALA A 133 -17.09 5.36 3.61
CA ALA A 133 -17.75 4.46 4.52
C ALA A 133 -16.89 3.21 4.80
N SER A 134 -17.27 2.42 5.78
CA SER A 134 -16.66 1.14 6.12
C SER A 134 -17.73 0.06 6.29
N ILE A 135 -17.29 -1.20 6.27
CA ILE A 135 -18.14 -2.36 6.52
C ILE A 135 -17.84 -2.86 7.93
N ASP A 136 -18.87 -3.00 8.75
CA ASP A 136 -18.80 -3.61 10.07
C ASP A 136 -19.83 -4.76 10.16
N GLY A 137 -19.36 -5.99 10.07
CA GLY A 137 -20.22 -7.18 9.96
C GLY A 137 -21.15 -7.10 8.74
N SER A 138 -22.45 -6.94 8.99
CA SER A 138 -23.48 -6.76 7.95
C SER A 138 -23.86 -5.30 7.70
N ASP A 139 -23.29 -4.38 8.46
CA ASP A 139 -23.69 -2.98 8.44
C ASP A 139 -22.71 -2.13 7.62
N ILE A 140 -23.24 -1.08 7.00
CA ILE A 140 -22.47 -0.02 6.37
C ILE A 140 -22.39 1.14 7.34
N VAL A 141 -21.17 1.54 7.71
CA VAL A 141 -20.91 2.68 8.59
C VAL A 141 -20.48 3.87 7.76
N TYR A 142 -21.37 4.83 7.59
CA TYR A 142 -21.08 6.10 6.93
C TYR A 142 -20.43 7.08 7.91
N HIS A 143 -19.24 7.58 7.56
CA HIS A 143 -18.49 8.52 8.40
C HIS A 143 -18.92 9.96 8.11
N GLY A 144 -19.31 10.71 9.16
CA GLY A 144 -19.69 12.12 9.07
C GLY A 144 -18.51 13.09 9.14
N TYR A 145 -17.28 12.59 8.95
CA TYR A 145 -16.01 13.32 8.99
C TYR A 145 -15.08 12.79 7.89
N TYR A 146 -14.05 13.56 7.55
CA TYR A 146 -13.16 13.26 6.43
C TYR A 146 -11.70 13.22 6.90
N ASP A 147 -11.28 12.05 7.36
CA ASP A 147 -9.94 11.78 7.88
C ASP A 147 -9.11 11.08 6.81
N VAL A 148 -8.23 11.84 6.17
CA VAL A 148 -7.48 11.36 5.00
C VAL A 148 -6.07 10.94 5.39
N GLY A 149 -5.78 9.65 5.25
CA GLY A 149 -4.43 9.11 5.35
C GLY A 149 -3.58 9.52 4.15
N VAL A 150 -2.37 10.00 4.40
CA VAL A 150 -1.41 10.33 3.34
C VAL A 150 -0.17 9.48 3.49
N ALA A 151 0.13 8.64 2.48
CA ALA A 151 1.29 7.77 2.51
C ALA A 151 2.59 8.57 2.45
N VAL A 152 3.45 8.40 3.46
CA VAL A 152 4.76 9.03 3.60
C VAL A 152 5.84 7.95 3.66
N SER A 153 6.87 8.11 2.84
CA SER A 153 8.04 7.22 2.84
C SER A 153 9.06 7.66 3.88
N SER A 154 9.63 6.68 4.61
CA SER A 154 10.75 6.87 5.52
C SER A 154 11.77 5.75 5.36
N ASP A 155 12.96 5.90 5.92
CA ASP A 155 14.02 4.88 5.93
C ASP A 155 13.57 3.57 6.62
N ARG A 156 12.53 3.65 7.46
CA ARG A 156 11.92 2.51 8.16
C ARG A 156 10.79 1.85 7.37
N GLY A 157 10.40 2.42 6.24
CA GLY A 157 9.31 1.95 5.38
C GLY A 157 8.22 2.99 5.17
N LEU A 158 7.15 2.57 4.49
CA LEU A 158 5.97 3.38 4.22
C LEU A 158 5.08 3.44 5.46
N VAL A 159 4.67 4.64 5.85
CA VAL A 159 3.69 4.91 6.92
C VAL A 159 2.57 5.79 6.38
N VAL A 160 1.40 5.71 6.99
CA VAL A 160 0.21 6.42 6.52
C VAL A 160 -0.38 7.23 7.69
N PRO A 161 0.23 8.39 8.03
CA PRO A 161 -0.38 9.31 8.99
C PRO A 161 -1.69 9.89 8.46
N VAL A 162 -2.59 10.26 9.37
CA VAL A 162 -3.95 10.68 9.07
C VAL A 162 -4.13 12.18 9.33
N LEU A 163 -4.53 12.90 8.28
CA LEU A 163 -5.01 14.28 8.39
C LEU A 163 -6.46 14.24 8.86
N ARG A 164 -6.75 14.88 10.01
CA ARG A 164 -8.08 14.91 10.59
C ARG A 164 -8.90 16.06 10.02
N ASP A 165 -10.20 15.82 9.83
CA ASP A 165 -11.17 16.85 9.43
C ASP A 165 -10.69 17.69 8.23
N THR A 166 -10.27 17.01 7.15
CA THR A 166 -9.67 17.67 5.96
C THR A 166 -10.61 18.64 5.25
N ASP A 167 -11.89 18.54 5.48
CA ASP A 167 -12.92 19.50 5.02
C ASP A 167 -12.77 20.87 5.70
N GLN A 168 -12.30 20.90 6.96
CA GLN A 168 -12.04 22.11 7.74
C GLN A 168 -10.63 22.69 7.50
N MET A 169 -9.70 21.92 6.94
CA MET A 169 -8.33 22.34 6.72
C MET A 169 -8.17 23.20 5.48
N GLY A 170 -7.39 24.29 5.59
CA GLY A 170 -6.87 25.02 4.43
C GLY A 170 -5.67 24.29 3.78
N MET A 171 -5.34 24.65 2.52
CA MET A 171 -4.18 24.07 1.84
C MET A 171 -2.86 24.23 2.61
N ALA A 172 -2.66 25.38 3.27
CA ALA A 172 -1.47 25.64 4.08
C ALA A 172 -1.38 24.72 5.31
N ASP A 173 -2.53 24.40 5.92
CA ASP A 173 -2.60 23.52 7.09
C ASP A 173 -2.31 22.07 6.69
N ILE A 174 -2.83 21.65 5.55
CA ILE A 174 -2.56 20.33 4.97
C ILE A 174 -1.06 20.16 4.67
N GLU A 175 -0.44 21.12 3.97
CA GLU A 175 1.00 21.06 3.65
C GLU A 175 1.87 21.06 4.91
N ARG A 176 1.50 21.87 5.91
CA ARG A 176 2.19 21.93 7.20
C ARG A 176 2.08 20.59 7.96
N ALA A 177 0.88 20.01 8.00
CA ALA A 177 0.63 18.75 8.67
C ALA A 177 1.41 17.60 8.00
N ILE A 178 1.40 17.54 6.66
CA ILE A 178 2.19 16.55 5.89
C ILE A 178 3.69 16.72 6.17
N GLY A 179 4.19 17.95 6.17
CA GLY A 179 5.59 18.25 6.50
C GLY A 179 5.97 17.78 7.91
N ASN A 180 5.12 18.03 8.90
CA ASN A 180 5.30 17.59 10.27
C ASN A 180 5.30 16.06 10.38
N TYR A 181 4.36 15.38 9.72
CA TYR A 181 4.32 13.92 9.71
C TYR A 181 5.55 13.32 9.00
N ALA A 182 6.02 13.93 7.92
CA ALA A 182 7.24 13.48 7.25
C ALA A 182 8.48 13.62 8.16
N SER A 183 8.57 14.68 8.97
CA SER A 183 9.64 14.82 9.97
C SER A 183 9.51 13.81 11.09
N LYS A 184 8.33 13.65 11.69
CA LYS A 184 8.06 12.61 12.71
C LYS A 184 8.37 11.20 12.19
N ALA A 185 8.06 10.91 10.92
CA ALA A 185 8.33 9.61 10.30
C ALA A 185 9.84 9.33 10.20
N ARG A 186 10.63 10.30 9.73
CA ARG A 186 12.10 10.18 9.68
C ARG A 186 12.71 10.01 11.07
N GLU A 187 12.21 10.72 12.06
CA GLU A 187 12.68 10.65 13.44
C GLU A 187 12.15 9.39 14.19
N GLY A 188 11.21 8.65 13.59
CA GLY A 188 10.58 7.49 14.23
C GLY A 188 9.68 7.85 15.41
N LYS A 189 9.10 9.05 15.41
CA LYS A 189 8.26 9.62 16.47
C LYS A 189 6.76 9.61 16.16
N LEU A 190 6.33 8.93 15.08
CA LEU A 190 4.90 8.74 14.80
C LEU A 190 4.29 7.84 15.87
N GLY A 191 3.23 8.32 16.53
CA GLY A 191 2.41 7.55 17.46
C GLY A 191 1.39 6.67 16.71
N ILE A 192 0.79 5.74 17.44
CA ILE A 192 -0.29 4.90 16.89
C ILE A 192 -1.50 5.77 16.53
N GLU A 193 -1.80 6.76 17.36
CA GLU A 193 -2.86 7.75 17.13
C GLU A 193 -2.67 8.57 15.85
N ASP A 194 -1.43 8.83 15.43
CA ASP A 194 -1.14 9.53 14.16
C ASP A 194 -1.54 8.67 12.93
N MET A 195 -1.66 7.34 13.07
CA MET A 195 -1.79 6.38 11.97
C MET A 195 -3.11 5.57 11.99
N THR A 196 -4.03 5.86 12.89
CA THR A 196 -5.30 5.12 13.04
C THR A 196 -6.50 6.00 12.78
N GLY A 197 -7.65 5.40 12.46
CA GLY A 197 -8.96 6.08 12.34
C GLY A 197 -9.16 6.88 11.06
N GLY A 198 -8.31 6.76 10.04
CA GLY A 198 -8.54 7.36 8.73
C GLY A 198 -9.70 6.71 7.98
N THR A 199 -10.45 7.49 7.18
CA THR A 199 -11.59 7.03 6.41
C THR A 199 -11.26 6.79 4.93
N PHE A 200 -10.19 7.41 4.44
CA PHE A 200 -9.69 7.30 3.07
C PHE A 200 -8.17 7.42 3.04
N THR A 201 -7.51 6.91 2.02
CA THR A 201 -6.05 7.01 1.88
C THR A 201 -5.65 7.56 0.52
N ILE A 202 -4.63 8.43 0.49
CA ILE A 202 -3.96 8.89 -0.74
C ILE A 202 -2.50 8.42 -0.69
N THR A 203 -2.06 7.75 -1.75
CA THR A 203 -0.66 7.32 -1.92
C THR A 203 -0.07 7.87 -3.21
N ASN A 204 1.21 8.24 -3.18
CA ASN A 204 1.91 8.78 -4.34
C ASN A 204 3.12 7.91 -4.71
N GLY A 205 2.93 7.04 -5.70
CA GLY A 205 4.00 6.24 -6.30
C GLY A 205 4.81 7.00 -7.36
N GLY A 206 4.31 8.16 -7.80
CA GLY A 206 4.95 8.96 -8.85
C GLY A 206 6.32 9.51 -8.47
N VAL A 207 6.54 9.77 -7.18
CA VAL A 207 7.86 10.21 -6.65
C VAL A 207 8.95 9.15 -6.85
N PHE A 208 8.57 7.89 -7.04
CA PHE A 208 9.46 6.76 -7.36
C PHE A 208 9.44 6.39 -8.84
N GLY A 209 8.72 7.13 -9.68
CA GLY A 209 8.62 6.92 -11.11
C GLY A 209 7.55 5.92 -11.55
N SER A 210 6.62 5.52 -10.67
CA SER A 210 5.53 4.61 -11.03
C SER A 210 4.65 5.24 -12.12
N LEU A 211 4.45 4.50 -13.23
CA LEU A 211 3.55 4.89 -14.29
C LEU A 211 2.09 4.71 -13.88
N MET A 212 1.78 3.54 -13.33
CA MET A 212 0.44 3.11 -12.93
C MET A 212 0.57 1.91 -11.97
N SER A 213 -0.25 1.85 -10.95
CA SER A 213 -0.31 0.75 -9.99
C SER A 213 -1.73 0.56 -9.46
N THR A 214 -2.00 -0.60 -8.88
CA THR A 214 -3.25 -0.93 -8.19
C THR A 214 -2.96 -0.94 -6.68
N PRO A 215 -3.16 0.19 -5.97
CA PRO A 215 -2.85 0.24 -4.54
C PRO A 215 -3.77 -0.68 -3.73
N ILE A 216 -3.23 -1.27 -2.67
CA ILE A 216 -4.01 -2.11 -1.74
C ILE A 216 -4.73 -1.19 -0.75
N ILE A 217 -6.01 -1.44 -0.53
CA ILE A 217 -6.82 -0.71 0.45
C ILE A 217 -6.23 -0.88 1.86
N ASN A 218 -6.40 0.14 2.71
CA ASN A 218 -5.98 0.13 4.10
C ASN A 218 -7.19 -0.09 5.04
N PRO A 219 -7.56 -1.33 5.38
CA PRO A 219 -8.75 -1.59 6.19
C PRO A 219 -8.73 -0.85 7.54
N PRO A 220 -9.90 -0.43 8.06
CA PRO A 220 -11.27 -0.70 7.61
C PRO A 220 -11.80 0.21 6.48
N GLN A 221 -10.94 1.05 5.89
CA GLN A 221 -11.30 1.88 4.74
C GLN A 221 -11.72 1.00 3.57
N THR A 222 -12.56 1.54 2.70
CA THR A 222 -13.09 0.83 1.52
C THR A 222 -12.54 1.35 0.20
N ALA A 223 -11.69 2.38 0.25
CA ALA A 223 -11.05 2.90 -0.96
C ALA A 223 -9.70 3.57 -0.68
N ILE A 224 -8.87 3.66 -1.73
CA ILE A 224 -7.56 4.31 -1.74
C ILE A 224 -7.30 4.94 -3.12
N LEU A 225 -6.82 6.19 -3.11
CA LEU A 225 -6.40 6.91 -4.31
C LEU A 225 -4.89 6.76 -4.51
N GLY A 226 -4.48 6.25 -5.67
CA GLY A 226 -3.09 6.19 -6.12
C GLY A 226 -2.78 7.31 -7.11
N MET A 227 -1.75 8.08 -6.81
CA MET A 227 -1.16 9.07 -7.71
C MET A 227 0.12 8.51 -8.33
N HIS A 228 0.44 8.94 -9.55
CA HIS A 228 1.57 8.41 -10.32
C HIS A 228 2.42 9.51 -10.91
N ALA A 229 3.46 9.14 -11.66
CA ALA A 229 4.37 10.08 -12.26
C ALA A 229 3.67 10.96 -13.32
N THR A 230 3.89 12.28 -13.24
CA THR A 230 3.51 13.20 -14.29
C THR A 230 4.51 13.09 -15.44
N LYS A 231 4.03 12.81 -16.65
CA LYS A 231 4.85 12.70 -17.86
C LYS A 231 4.22 13.46 -19.00
N GLU A 232 5.05 14.08 -19.82
CA GLU A 232 4.60 14.67 -21.07
C GLU A 232 4.13 13.59 -22.04
N ARG A 233 2.93 13.77 -22.61
CA ARG A 233 2.30 12.83 -23.55
C ARG A 233 1.60 13.58 -24.66
N PRO A 234 1.60 13.04 -25.88
CA PRO A 234 0.77 13.52 -26.97
C PRO A 234 -0.70 13.18 -26.68
N MET A 235 -1.53 14.19 -26.58
CA MET A 235 -2.96 14.07 -26.32
C MET A 235 -3.75 14.72 -27.44
N ALA A 236 -4.86 14.08 -27.85
CA ALA A 236 -5.80 14.68 -28.78
C ALA A 236 -6.69 15.68 -28.06
N VAL A 237 -6.56 16.97 -28.39
CA VAL A 237 -7.37 18.06 -27.83
C VAL A 237 -7.99 18.84 -28.99
N ASN A 238 -9.31 18.86 -29.08
CA ASN A 238 -10.07 19.55 -30.14
C ASN A 238 -9.63 19.16 -31.57
N GLY A 239 -9.21 17.89 -31.76
CA GLY A 239 -8.75 17.38 -33.06
C GLY A 239 -7.27 17.60 -33.36
N GLU A 240 -6.52 18.26 -32.49
CA GLU A 240 -5.09 18.50 -32.63
C GLU A 240 -4.29 17.65 -31.62
N VAL A 241 -3.04 17.34 -31.98
CA VAL A 241 -2.11 16.66 -31.06
C VAL A 241 -1.35 17.71 -30.27
N VAL A 242 -1.56 17.69 -28.96
CA VAL A 242 -0.93 18.62 -28.00
C VAL A 242 -0.10 17.83 -26.98
N ILE A 243 1.11 18.28 -26.68
CA ILE A 243 1.92 17.69 -25.61
C ILE A 243 1.45 18.27 -24.25
N LEU A 244 1.00 17.39 -23.36
CA LEU A 244 0.49 17.76 -22.04
C LEU A 244 1.15 16.93 -20.93
N PRO A 245 1.39 17.53 -19.76
CA PRO A 245 1.84 16.80 -18.57
C PRO A 245 0.66 16.00 -17.99
N MET A 246 0.66 14.70 -18.23
CA MET A 246 -0.41 13.78 -17.84
C MET A 246 -0.01 12.94 -16.63
N MET A 247 -0.96 12.72 -15.72
CA MET A 247 -0.82 11.79 -14.59
C MET A 247 -1.95 10.78 -14.63
N TYR A 248 -1.63 9.49 -14.37
CA TYR A 248 -2.66 8.50 -14.09
C TYR A 248 -3.06 8.56 -12.62
N LEU A 249 -4.35 8.47 -12.39
CA LEU A 249 -4.95 8.24 -11.10
C LEU A 249 -5.55 6.83 -11.07
N ALA A 250 -5.39 6.14 -9.94
CA ALA A 250 -5.98 4.84 -9.68
C ALA A 250 -6.86 4.94 -8.43
N LEU A 251 -8.07 4.45 -8.48
CA LEU A 251 -8.91 4.23 -7.31
C LEU A 251 -9.08 2.72 -7.13
N SER A 252 -8.48 2.15 -6.08
CA SER A 252 -8.84 0.81 -5.63
C SER A 252 -9.96 0.93 -4.61
N TYR A 253 -10.95 0.06 -4.72
CA TYR A 253 -12.16 0.12 -3.90
C TYR A 253 -12.71 -1.28 -3.62
N ASP A 254 -13.44 -1.41 -2.52
CA ASP A 254 -14.13 -2.64 -2.16
C ASP A 254 -15.50 -2.69 -2.86
N HIS A 255 -15.60 -3.57 -3.86
CA HIS A 255 -16.81 -3.69 -4.68
C HIS A 255 -18.01 -4.31 -3.93
N ARG A 256 -17.82 -4.74 -2.69
CA ARG A 256 -18.94 -5.12 -1.83
C ARG A 256 -19.78 -3.91 -1.40
N LEU A 257 -19.17 -2.70 -1.39
CA LEU A 257 -19.80 -1.45 -0.95
C LEU A 257 -19.92 -0.42 -2.09
N ILE A 258 -18.85 -0.24 -2.86
CA ILE A 258 -18.75 0.79 -3.90
C ILE A 258 -18.96 0.14 -5.26
N ASP A 259 -19.92 0.62 -6.05
CA ASP A 259 -20.13 0.13 -7.39
C ASP A 259 -19.21 0.80 -8.44
N GLY A 260 -19.16 0.22 -9.64
CA GLY A 260 -18.28 0.72 -10.70
C GLY A 260 -18.65 2.13 -11.17
N LYS A 261 -19.93 2.51 -11.14
CA LYS A 261 -20.38 3.85 -11.52
C LYS A 261 -19.88 4.89 -10.52
N GLU A 262 -20.07 4.64 -9.23
CA GLU A 262 -19.62 5.54 -8.15
C GLU A 262 -18.09 5.70 -8.18
N ALA A 263 -17.35 4.59 -8.32
CA ALA A 263 -15.89 4.62 -8.39
C ALA A 263 -15.36 5.46 -9.56
N VAL A 264 -15.94 5.29 -10.75
CA VAL A 264 -15.57 6.06 -11.95
C VAL A 264 -15.92 7.53 -11.78
N GLN A 265 -17.14 7.85 -11.31
CA GLN A 265 -17.59 9.21 -11.09
C GLN A 265 -16.80 9.93 -9.99
N PHE A 266 -16.36 9.21 -8.96
CA PHE A 266 -15.46 9.73 -7.93
C PHE A 266 -14.14 10.21 -8.54
N LEU A 267 -13.48 9.40 -9.39
CA LEU A 267 -12.27 9.82 -10.09
C LEU A 267 -12.50 10.98 -11.07
N VAL A 268 -13.62 10.99 -11.77
CA VAL A 268 -14.01 12.11 -12.66
C VAL A 268 -14.13 13.39 -11.84
N THR A 269 -14.78 13.34 -10.67
CA THR A 269 -14.92 14.50 -9.78
C THR A 269 -13.58 15.04 -9.27
N ILE A 270 -12.60 14.15 -9.00
CA ILE A 270 -11.24 14.59 -8.63
C ILE A 270 -10.53 15.26 -9.81
N LYS A 271 -10.77 14.76 -11.03
CA LYS A 271 -10.14 15.27 -12.25
C LYS A 271 -10.67 16.66 -12.64
N GLU A 272 -11.95 16.93 -12.48
CA GLU A 272 -12.63 18.22 -12.78
C GLU A 272 -12.35 19.29 -11.72
#